data_4920a67f0e11406644ee3f158754dd56
#
_entry.id   4920a67f0e11406644ee3f158754dd56
#
_cell.length_a   1.000
_cell.length_b   1.000
_cell.length_c   1.000
_cell.angle_alpha   90.00
_cell.angle_beta   90.00
_cell.angle_gamma   90.00
#
_symmetry.space_group_name_H-M   'P 1'
#
loop_
_entity.id
_entity.type
_entity.pdbx_description
1 polymer ?
#
loop_
_entity_poly.entity_id
_entity_poly.type
_entity_poly.pdbx_seq_one_letter_code
_entity_poly.pdbx_strand_id
1 'polypeptide(L)'
;MLTTLPKVSPNSMVARVLLSFLATAGFFYVNIMPALVDGLRQSLGFSNKKAGLVGSCNVYGAACGAFLIAFLIRHINWRLTAHWLLVGLIAMDLASMWARSPYALMSVRFSHGFIGGMLVGLSDSIFARTIAPDRTFGVLLLVQVLLGGFGVMTLPLFVPKLGINILFATLVAFSVTTLLMLQFLPEYPVQHQSGAKTDGSQIPKVKLLLGLFSVFLFQAANMGLFAFIIGLGKSYGLALAFVSETVGIADWIAIVGALLVIVVSTRFGLTKPIIIGMLLAFIGTAAFRYSDVKWIWIAANVSTGIAWNFVISHLLGMCARFDTAGQTAVWSGFASKMGLASGPMLASFMLGAGNYSLLIATALVLLTGATLSSAIPAWALDRVSNAVSSTQSSTTSPAGVTS
;
A
#
# COMPACT_ATOMS: atom_id res chain seq x y z
N MET A 1 -15.21 -21.51 33.61
CA MET A 1 -14.13 -22.17 32.85
C MET A 1 -14.29 -21.76 31.39
N LEU A 2 -13.57 -20.75 30.94
CA LEU A 2 -13.47 -20.46 29.52
C LEU A 2 -12.58 -21.54 28.92
N THR A 3 -13.17 -22.48 28.20
CA THR A 3 -12.43 -23.46 27.39
C THR A 3 -11.46 -22.70 26.49
N THR A 4 -10.15 -22.88 26.71
CA THR A 4 -9.15 -22.26 25.84
C THR A 4 -9.30 -22.86 24.45
N LEU A 5 -9.77 -22.04 23.50
CA LEU A 5 -9.89 -22.44 22.11
C LEU A 5 -8.54 -22.96 21.59
N PRO A 6 -8.53 -23.99 20.76
CA PRO A 6 -7.29 -24.57 20.24
C PRO A 6 -6.52 -23.50 19.43
N LYS A 7 -5.27 -23.29 19.80
CA LYS A 7 -4.36 -22.38 19.08
C LYS A 7 -3.75 -23.09 17.89
N VAL A 8 -3.62 -22.37 16.77
CA VAL A 8 -2.90 -22.89 15.60
C VAL A 8 -1.39 -22.89 15.86
N SER A 9 -0.64 -23.75 15.16
CA SER A 9 0.83 -23.74 15.25
C SER A 9 1.39 -22.38 14.76
N PRO A 10 2.33 -21.75 15.48
CA PRO A 10 2.81 -20.37 15.21
C PRO A 10 3.34 -20.13 13.80
N ASN A 11 3.92 -21.15 13.18
CA ASN A 11 4.56 -21.04 11.86
C ASN A 11 3.78 -21.75 10.73
N SER A 12 2.56 -22.21 11.04
CA SER A 12 1.68 -22.83 10.03
C SER A 12 1.20 -21.81 9.01
N MET A 13 0.80 -22.30 7.84
CA MET A 13 0.16 -21.46 6.81
C MET A 13 -1.12 -20.80 7.34
N VAL A 14 -1.87 -21.53 8.18
CA VAL A 14 -3.08 -21.01 8.82
C VAL A 14 -2.76 -19.81 9.70
N ALA A 15 -1.72 -19.88 10.54
CA ALA A 15 -1.31 -18.75 11.38
C ALA A 15 -0.92 -17.52 10.54
N ARG A 16 -0.21 -17.71 9.41
CA ARG A 16 0.15 -16.63 8.50
C ARG A 16 -1.08 -15.98 7.86
N VAL A 17 -2.06 -16.78 7.46
CA VAL A 17 -3.34 -16.26 6.91
C VAL A 17 -4.08 -15.45 7.99
N LEU A 18 -4.22 -15.97 9.22
CA LEU A 18 -4.87 -15.26 10.32
C LEU A 18 -4.17 -13.94 10.65
N LEU A 19 -2.83 -13.91 10.67
CA LEU A 19 -2.04 -12.70 10.85
C LEU A 19 -2.23 -11.71 9.69
N SER A 20 -2.35 -12.22 8.46
CA SER A 20 -2.61 -11.40 7.27
C SER A 20 -3.99 -10.74 7.34
N PHE A 21 -5.00 -11.43 7.84
CA PHE A 21 -6.31 -10.82 8.11
C PHE A 21 -6.22 -9.72 9.15
N LEU A 22 -5.40 -9.90 10.21
CA LEU A 22 -5.20 -8.88 11.24
C LEU A 22 -4.62 -7.58 10.65
N ALA A 23 -3.59 -7.66 9.83
CA ALA A 23 -3.02 -6.50 9.15
C ALA A 23 -3.99 -5.90 8.12
N THR A 24 -4.68 -6.76 7.35
CA THR A 24 -5.63 -6.33 6.32
C THR A 24 -6.81 -5.58 6.94
N ALA A 25 -7.31 -5.96 8.12
CA ALA A 25 -8.41 -5.25 8.79
C ALA A 25 -8.09 -3.76 9.01
N GLY A 26 -6.84 -3.43 9.34
CA GLY A 26 -6.40 -2.04 9.47
C GLY A 26 -6.21 -1.29 8.13
N PHE A 27 -6.14 -2.00 7.01
CA PHE A 27 -5.82 -1.41 5.70
C PHE A 27 -6.88 -1.67 4.62
N PHE A 28 -7.90 -2.48 4.88
CA PHE A 28 -8.89 -2.90 3.89
C PHE A 28 -9.65 -1.72 3.27
N TYR A 29 -9.85 -0.65 4.02
CA TYR A 29 -10.41 0.61 3.52
C TYR A 29 -9.65 1.13 2.30
N VAL A 30 -8.32 1.05 2.30
CA VAL A 30 -7.48 1.50 1.18
C VAL A 30 -7.63 0.59 -0.02
N ASN A 31 -7.73 -0.71 0.20
CA ASN A 31 -7.87 -1.69 -0.89
C ASN A 31 -9.19 -1.50 -1.67
N ILE A 32 -10.27 -1.06 -1.00
CA ILE A 32 -11.57 -0.79 -1.65
C ILE A 32 -11.84 0.71 -1.86
N MET A 33 -10.81 1.55 -1.84
CA MET A 33 -10.93 3.01 -1.98
C MET A 33 -11.77 3.46 -3.19
N PRO A 34 -11.65 2.88 -4.39
CA PRO A 34 -12.47 3.26 -5.53
C PRO A 34 -13.97 3.09 -5.28
N ALA A 35 -14.35 1.96 -4.63
CA ALA A 35 -15.73 1.68 -4.27
C ALA A 35 -16.27 2.70 -3.26
N LEU A 36 -15.45 3.06 -2.27
CA LEU A 36 -15.80 4.04 -1.24
C LEU A 36 -15.98 5.45 -1.82
N VAL A 37 -15.03 5.92 -2.62
CA VAL A 37 -15.09 7.25 -3.23
C VAL A 37 -16.29 7.38 -4.17
N ASP A 38 -16.51 6.39 -5.03
CA ASP A 38 -17.66 6.38 -5.93
C ASP A 38 -18.98 6.23 -5.16
N GLY A 39 -19.03 5.39 -4.12
CA GLY A 39 -20.18 5.20 -3.24
C GLY A 39 -20.58 6.47 -2.48
N LEU A 40 -19.62 7.24 -1.95
CA LEU A 40 -19.85 8.54 -1.31
C LEU A 40 -20.48 9.55 -2.28
N ARG A 41 -20.05 9.53 -3.53
CA ARG A 41 -20.62 10.40 -4.57
C ARG A 41 -22.04 9.98 -4.94
N GLN A 42 -22.27 8.70 -5.17
CA GLN A 42 -23.56 8.19 -5.61
C GLN A 42 -24.64 8.23 -4.51
N SER A 43 -24.30 7.80 -3.30
CA SER A 43 -25.29 7.63 -2.23
C SER A 43 -25.48 8.87 -1.37
N LEU A 44 -24.43 9.68 -1.14
CA LEU A 44 -24.50 10.86 -0.28
C LEU A 44 -24.43 12.18 -1.06
N GLY A 45 -24.30 12.12 -2.39
CA GLY A 45 -24.23 13.32 -3.23
C GLY A 45 -22.96 14.16 -2.98
N PHE A 46 -21.89 13.55 -2.45
CA PHE A 46 -20.65 14.29 -2.20
C PHE A 46 -19.99 14.71 -3.52
N SER A 47 -19.47 15.94 -3.54
CA SER A 47 -18.61 16.37 -4.63
C SER A 47 -17.32 15.53 -4.67
N ASN A 48 -16.65 15.49 -5.82
CA ASN A 48 -15.35 14.82 -5.97
C ASN A 48 -14.37 15.25 -4.87
N LYS A 49 -14.34 16.57 -4.59
CA LYS A 49 -13.48 17.15 -3.53
C LYS A 49 -13.79 16.55 -2.16
N LYS A 50 -15.06 16.51 -1.75
CA LYS A 50 -15.47 15.99 -0.45
C LYS A 50 -15.21 14.49 -0.33
N ALA A 51 -15.52 13.71 -1.37
CA ALA A 51 -15.30 12.27 -1.37
C ALA A 51 -13.80 11.91 -1.30
N GLY A 52 -12.95 12.58 -2.08
CA GLY A 52 -11.50 12.37 -2.04
C GLY A 52 -10.87 12.77 -0.70
N LEU A 53 -11.34 13.89 -0.09
CA LEU A 53 -10.87 14.29 1.23
C LEU A 53 -11.24 13.28 2.32
N VAL A 54 -12.43 12.69 2.28
CA VAL A 54 -12.82 11.61 3.21
C VAL A 54 -11.87 10.41 3.08
N GLY A 55 -11.55 10.01 1.84
CA GLY A 55 -10.57 8.95 1.58
C GLY A 55 -9.18 9.29 2.13
N SER A 56 -8.70 10.49 1.85
CA SER A 56 -7.39 10.97 2.32
C SER A 56 -7.31 11.06 3.85
N CYS A 57 -8.35 11.55 4.52
CA CYS A 57 -8.38 11.63 5.98
C CYS A 57 -8.15 10.25 6.63
N ASN A 58 -8.74 9.19 6.07
CA ASN A 58 -8.49 7.84 6.56
C ASN A 58 -7.03 7.45 6.45
N VAL A 59 -6.40 7.68 5.30
CA VAL A 59 -5.00 7.27 5.07
C VAL A 59 -4.02 8.14 5.86
N TYR A 60 -4.29 9.44 6.04
CA TYR A 60 -3.51 10.29 6.95
C TYR A 60 -3.61 9.80 8.40
N GLY A 61 -4.81 9.44 8.85
CA GLY A 61 -5.00 8.79 10.13
C GLY A 61 -4.15 7.54 10.25
N ALA A 62 -4.16 6.66 9.21
CA ALA A 62 -3.38 5.44 9.21
C ALA A 62 -1.86 5.70 9.27
N ALA A 63 -1.36 6.73 8.60
CA ALA A 63 0.04 7.12 8.70
C ALA A 63 0.40 7.55 10.13
N CYS A 64 -0.43 8.38 10.76
CA CYS A 64 -0.25 8.82 12.16
C CYS A 64 -0.32 7.65 13.14
N GLY A 65 -1.28 6.75 12.99
CA GLY A 65 -1.45 5.58 13.85
C GLY A 65 -0.28 4.60 13.75
N ALA A 66 0.17 4.31 12.52
CA ALA A 66 1.33 3.45 12.30
C ALA A 66 2.62 4.06 12.87
N PHE A 67 2.76 5.37 12.80
CA PHE A 67 3.88 6.08 13.42
C PHE A 67 3.84 5.98 14.95
N LEU A 68 2.69 6.23 15.56
CA LEU A 68 2.55 6.18 17.01
C LEU A 68 2.84 4.79 17.58
N ILE A 69 2.26 3.73 16.97
CA ILE A 69 2.40 2.37 17.49
C ILE A 69 3.86 1.89 17.48
N ALA A 70 4.69 2.39 16.56
CA ALA A 70 6.10 2.04 16.48
C ALA A 70 6.87 2.36 17.76
N PHE A 71 6.47 3.40 18.49
CA PHE A 71 7.06 3.74 19.79
C PHE A 71 6.49 2.93 20.95
N LEU A 72 5.22 2.50 20.85
CA LEU A 72 4.51 1.82 21.93
C LEU A 72 4.72 0.30 21.93
N ILE A 73 5.10 -0.28 20.78
CA ILE A 73 5.10 -1.73 20.52
C ILE A 73 5.89 -2.55 21.53
N ARG A 74 6.90 -1.97 22.17
CA ARG A 74 7.76 -2.64 23.14
C ARG A 74 7.12 -2.74 24.53
N HIS A 75 6.09 -1.94 24.82
CA HIS A 75 5.49 -1.75 26.12
C HIS A 75 4.06 -2.30 26.23
N ILE A 76 3.49 -2.80 25.13
CA ILE A 76 2.09 -3.20 25.04
C ILE A 76 1.94 -4.71 24.90
N ASN A 77 0.84 -5.24 25.44
CA ASN A 77 0.40 -6.60 25.15
C ASN A 77 -0.28 -6.60 23.78
N TRP A 78 0.38 -7.19 22.80
CA TRP A 78 -0.06 -7.16 21.42
C TRP A 78 -1.49 -7.70 21.20
N ARG A 79 -1.85 -8.81 21.90
CA ARG A 79 -3.16 -9.46 21.76
C ARG A 79 -4.29 -8.59 22.31
N LEU A 80 -4.10 -8.04 23.50
CA LEU A 80 -5.07 -7.15 24.13
C LEU A 80 -5.22 -5.87 23.32
N THR A 81 -4.12 -5.31 22.85
CA THR A 81 -4.12 -4.12 21.99
C THR A 81 -4.83 -4.41 20.67
N ALA A 82 -4.54 -5.52 19.98
CA ALA A 82 -5.22 -5.92 18.75
C ALA A 82 -6.74 -6.05 18.96
N HIS A 83 -7.15 -6.64 20.08
CA HIS A 83 -8.58 -6.78 20.42
C HIS A 83 -9.26 -5.41 20.51
N TRP A 84 -8.70 -4.46 21.28
CA TRP A 84 -9.28 -3.12 21.42
C TRP A 84 -9.23 -2.31 20.13
N LEU A 85 -8.18 -2.46 19.33
CA LEU A 85 -8.09 -1.80 18.02
C LEU A 85 -9.16 -2.32 17.05
N LEU A 86 -9.42 -3.63 17.01
CA LEU A 86 -10.49 -4.20 16.19
C LEU A 86 -11.89 -3.75 16.66
N VAL A 87 -12.12 -3.72 17.96
CA VAL A 87 -13.38 -3.17 18.53
C VAL A 87 -13.53 -1.69 18.15
N GLY A 88 -12.45 -0.93 18.22
CA GLY A 88 -12.42 0.46 17.79
C GLY A 88 -12.72 0.64 16.29
N LEU A 89 -12.17 -0.22 15.42
CA LEU A 89 -12.50 -0.21 13.98
C LEU A 89 -13.99 -0.47 13.75
N ILE A 90 -14.55 -1.49 14.39
CA ILE A 90 -15.98 -1.80 14.32
C ILE A 90 -16.83 -0.59 14.75
N ALA A 91 -16.47 0.04 15.87
CA ALA A 91 -17.20 1.22 16.37
C ALA A 91 -17.14 2.39 15.38
N MET A 92 -15.97 2.66 14.77
CA MET A 92 -15.82 3.74 13.79
C MET A 92 -16.54 3.43 12.48
N ASP A 93 -16.57 2.19 12.04
CA ASP A 93 -17.32 1.79 10.84
C ASP A 93 -18.83 1.88 11.09
N LEU A 94 -19.32 1.46 12.24
CA LEU A 94 -20.72 1.66 12.64
C LEU A 94 -21.06 3.16 12.71
N ALA A 95 -20.22 3.99 13.35
CA ALA A 95 -20.42 5.44 13.40
C ALA A 95 -20.51 6.07 12.00
N SER A 96 -19.75 5.53 11.03
CA SER A 96 -19.80 6.01 9.64
C SER A 96 -21.12 5.77 8.94
N MET A 97 -21.91 4.77 9.37
CA MET A 97 -23.23 4.51 8.80
C MET A 97 -24.24 5.61 9.12
N TRP A 98 -24.03 6.36 10.20
CA TRP A 98 -24.88 7.50 10.59
C TRP A 98 -24.31 8.86 10.17
N ALA A 99 -23.02 8.94 9.89
CA ALA A 99 -22.38 10.19 9.48
C ALA A 99 -22.79 10.57 8.05
N ARG A 100 -23.62 11.62 7.91
CA ARG A 100 -24.12 12.12 6.61
C ARG A 100 -23.42 13.40 6.18
N SER A 101 -22.80 14.12 7.10
CA SER A 101 -22.00 15.31 6.79
C SER A 101 -20.60 14.92 6.33
N PRO A 102 -20.06 15.54 5.27
CA PRO A 102 -18.69 15.29 4.84
C PRO A 102 -17.66 15.52 5.94
N TYR A 103 -17.81 16.56 6.73
CA TYR A 103 -16.85 16.89 7.81
C TYR A 103 -16.92 15.89 8.96
N ALA A 104 -18.13 15.47 9.36
CA ALA A 104 -18.28 14.42 10.36
C ALA A 104 -17.66 13.11 9.88
N LEU A 105 -17.88 12.76 8.61
CA LEU A 105 -17.30 11.55 8.03
C LEU A 105 -15.78 11.63 7.90
N MET A 106 -15.20 12.80 7.56
CA MET A 106 -13.75 13.02 7.58
C MET A 106 -13.15 12.75 8.96
N SER A 107 -13.79 13.27 10.04
CA SER A 107 -13.31 13.05 11.41
C SER A 107 -13.40 11.59 11.81
N VAL A 108 -14.52 10.92 11.54
CA VAL A 108 -14.70 9.49 11.84
C VAL A 108 -13.71 8.65 11.03
N ARG A 109 -13.50 8.97 9.75
CA ARG A 109 -12.56 8.24 8.89
C ARG A 109 -11.10 8.48 9.27
N PHE A 110 -10.74 9.67 9.73
CA PHE A 110 -9.41 9.92 10.31
C PHE A 110 -9.17 9.04 11.55
N SER A 111 -10.14 8.99 12.47
CA SER A 111 -10.06 8.16 13.68
C SER A 111 -10.02 6.66 13.34
N HIS A 112 -10.85 6.21 12.38
CA HIS A 112 -10.79 4.85 11.86
C HIS A 112 -9.41 4.53 11.29
N GLY A 113 -8.87 5.40 10.43
CA GLY A 113 -7.54 5.24 9.86
C GLY A 113 -6.46 5.19 10.93
N PHE A 114 -6.53 6.07 11.93
CA PHE A 114 -5.56 6.09 13.04
C PHE A 114 -5.53 4.75 13.79
N ILE A 115 -6.69 4.20 14.14
CA ILE A 115 -6.83 2.89 14.76
C ILE A 115 -6.31 1.79 13.82
N GLY A 116 -6.70 1.85 12.54
CA GLY A 116 -6.27 0.89 11.52
C GLY A 116 -4.76 0.90 11.31
N GLY A 117 -4.15 2.09 11.26
CA GLY A 117 -2.70 2.23 11.14
C GLY A 117 -1.94 1.66 12.34
N MET A 118 -2.47 1.85 13.57
CA MET A 118 -1.92 1.19 14.74
C MET A 118 -1.99 -0.34 14.62
N LEU A 119 -3.10 -0.88 14.12
CA LEU A 119 -3.29 -2.32 13.93
C LEU A 119 -2.33 -2.89 12.88
N VAL A 120 -2.11 -2.17 11.77
CA VAL A 120 -1.12 -2.55 10.75
C VAL A 120 0.29 -2.59 11.33
N GLY A 121 0.74 -1.53 11.99
CA GLY A 121 2.07 -1.47 12.58
C GLY A 121 2.28 -2.52 13.69
N LEU A 122 1.22 -2.82 14.47
CA LEU A 122 1.22 -3.92 15.42
C LEU A 122 1.42 -5.27 14.72
N SER A 123 0.67 -5.52 13.66
CA SER A 123 0.74 -6.75 12.87
C SER A 123 2.12 -6.93 12.22
N ASP A 124 2.67 -5.88 11.62
CA ASP A 124 4.01 -5.89 11.02
C ASP A 124 5.09 -6.28 12.04
N SER A 125 4.96 -5.79 13.27
CA SER A 125 5.88 -6.18 14.35
C SER A 125 5.76 -7.66 14.75
N ILE A 126 4.56 -8.23 14.66
CA ILE A 126 4.34 -9.65 14.92
C ILE A 126 4.93 -10.50 13.78
N PHE A 127 4.76 -10.06 12.53
CA PHE A 127 5.36 -10.73 11.37
C PHE A 127 6.87 -10.86 11.51
N ALA A 128 7.54 -9.79 11.98
CA ALA A 128 8.97 -9.79 12.22
C ALA A 128 9.41 -10.82 13.28
N ARG A 129 8.49 -11.30 14.14
CA ARG A 129 8.76 -12.33 15.16
C ARG A 129 8.49 -13.76 14.68
N THR A 130 7.98 -13.96 13.47
CA THR A 130 7.79 -15.28 12.87
C THR A 130 9.12 -15.86 12.37
N ILE A 131 9.23 -17.19 12.23
CA ILE A 131 10.47 -17.84 11.74
C ILE A 131 10.79 -17.42 10.29
N ALA A 132 9.78 -17.11 9.49
CA ALA A 132 9.95 -16.69 8.09
C ALA A 132 9.12 -15.43 7.82
N PRO A 133 9.59 -14.24 8.21
CA PRO A 133 8.89 -12.97 8.01
C PRO A 133 8.50 -12.74 6.54
N ASP A 134 9.44 -12.98 5.61
CA ASP A 134 9.21 -12.78 4.18
C ASP A 134 8.01 -13.58 3.66
N ARG A 135 7.88 -14.84 4.11
CA ARG A 135 6.72 -15.67 3.75
C ARG A 135 5.43 -15.13 4.34
N THR A 136 5.47 -14.57 5.55
CA THR A 136 4.30 -13.99 6.21
C THR A 136 3.86 -12.72 5.50
N PHE A 137 4.79 -11.84 5.12
CA PHE A 137 4.50 -10.67 4.28
C PHE A 137 4.00 -11.06 2.89
N GLY A 138 4.54 -12.13 2.29
CA GLY A 138 4.05 -12.66 1.01
C GLY A 138 2.59 -13.11 1.10
N VAL A 139 2.20 -13.80 2.18
CA VAL A 139 0.80 -14.20 2.43
C VAL A 139 -0.09 -12.97 2.66
N LEU A 140 0.39 -11.95 3.38
CA LEU A 140 -0.33 -10.68 3.53
C LEU A 140 -0.67 -10.06 2.18
N LEU A 141 0.32 -9.92 1.30
CA LEU A 141 0.11 -9.34 -0.03
C LEU A 141 -0.92 -10.14 -0.83
N LEU A 142 -0.86 -11.48 -0.80
CA LEU A 142 -1.85 -12.33 -1.44
C LEU A 142 -3.26 -12.09 -0.89
N VAL A 143 -3.42 -12.04 0.43
CA VAL A 143 -4.72 -11.79 1.09
C VAL A 143 -5.25 -10.41 0.71
N GLN A 144 -4.41 -9.38 0.73
CA GLN A 144 -4.80 -8.01 0.37
C GLN A 144 -5.23 -7.88 -1.09
N VAL A 145 -4.46 -8.43 -2.01
CA VAL A 145 -4.76 -8.40 -3.46
C VAL A 145 -6.03 -9.18 -3.78
N LEU A 146 -6.19 -10.39 -3.23
CA LEU A 146 -7.37 -11.20 -3.48
C LEU A 146 -8.65 -10.55 -2.94
N LEU A 147 -8.63 -10.07 -1.70
CA LEU A 147 -9.78 -9.45 -1.06
C LEU A 147 -10.04 -8.04 -1.59
N GLY A 148 -9.00 -7.27 -1.89
CA GLY A 148 -9.10 -5.95 -2.50
C GLY A 148 -9.73 -6.01 -3.88
N GLY A 149 -9.20 -6.85 -4.76
CA GLY A 149 -9.73 -7.05 -6.11
C GLY A 149 -11.16 -7.56 -6.08
N PHE A 150 -11.49 -8.54 -5.21
CA PHE A 150 -12.86 -9.00 -5.02
C PHE A 150 -13.79 -7.88 -4.52
N GLY A 151 -13.32 -7.07 -3.56
CA GLY A 151 -14.07 -5.94 -3.02
C GLY A 151 -14.37 -4.88 -4.09
N VAL A 152 -13.37 -4.47 -4.88
CA VAL A 152 -13.56 -3.48 -5.95
C VAL A 152 -14.43 -4.01 -7.08
N MET A 153 -14.35 -5.31 -7.38
CA MET A 153 -15.18 -5.95 -8.40
C MET A 153 -16.64 -6.01 -8.01
N THR A 154 -16.94 -6.30 -6.74
CA THR A 154 -18.32 -6.63 -6.32
C THR A 154 -19.03 -5.48 -5.60
N LEU A 155 -18.37 -4.81 -4.67
CA LEU A 155 -19.02 -3.82 -3.79
C LEU A 155 -19.66 -2.64 -4.54
N PRO A 156 -19.07 -2.06 -5.60
CA PRO A 156 -19.70 -0.97 -6.34
C PRO A 156 -21.07 -1.34 -6.94
N LEU A 157 -21.26 -2.63 -7.26
CA LEU A 157 -22.51 -3.13 -7.84
C LEU A 157 -23.67 -3.17 -6.84
N PHE A 158 -23.37 -3.27 -5.54
CA PHE A 158 -24.35 -3.28 -4.48
C PHE A 158 -24.72 -1.87 -4.00
N VAL A 159 -23.84 -0.88 -4.18
CA VAL A 159 -24.09 0.51 -3.73
C VAL A 159 -25.38 1.12 -4.29
N PRO A 160 -25.73 0.96 -5.59
CA PRO A 160 -26.96 1.53 -6.12
C PRO A 160 -28.24 0.95 -5.49
N LYS A 161 -28.19 -0.30 -4.98
CA LYS A 161 -29.34 -1.00 -4.39
C LYS A 161 -29.41 -0.83 -2.87
N LEU A 162 -28.29 -0.86 -2.18
CA LEU A 162 -28.19 -0.92 -0.72
C LEU A 162 -27.62 0.36 -0.09
N GLY A 163 -27.23 1.33 -0.92
CA GLY A 163 -26.56 2.56 -0.48
C GLY A 163 -25.14 2.35 0.01
N ILE A 164 -24.50 3.45 0.47
CA ILE A 164 -23.10 3.44 0.95
C ILE A 164 -22.89 2.53 2.17
N ASN A 165 -23.93 2.28 2.97
CA ASN A 165 -23.83 1.52 4.20
C ASN A 165 -23.36 0.08 3.97
N ILE A 166 -23.55 -0.48 2.77
CA ILE A 166 -23.02 -1.82 2.43
C ILE A 166 -21.49 -1.86 2.50
N LEU A 167 -20.82 -0.77 2.13
CA LEU A 167 -19.36 -0.67 2.20
C LEU A 167 -18.88 -0.67 3.65
N PHE A 168 -19.52 0.12 4.51
CA PHE A 168 -19.19 0.15 5.94
C PHE A 168 -19.56 -1.16 6.63
N ALA A 169 -20.70 -1.78 6.27
CA ALA A 169 -21.07 -3.10 6.77
C ALA A 169 -20.04 -4.18 6.39
N THR A 170 -19.49 -4.11 5.20
CA THR A 170 -18.41 -5.02 4.77
C THR A 170 -17.14 -4.83 5.62
N LEU A 171 -16.75 -3.59 5.94
CA LEU A 171 -15.63 -3.31 6.84
C LEU A 171 -15.91 -3.84 8.26
N VAL A 172 -17.13 -3.64 8.79
CA VAL A 172 -17.56 -4.22 10.07
C VAL A 172 -17.46 -5.74 10.05
N ALA A 173 -18.03 -6.38 9.02
CA ALA A 173 -18.01 -7.84 8.88
C ALA A 173 -16.56 -8.38 8.81
N PHE A 174 -15.68 -7.69 8.10
CA PHE A 174 -14.28 -8.03 8.02
C PHE A 174 -13.57 -7.92 9.38
N SER A 175 -13.80 -6.82 10.11
CA SER A 175 -13.21 -6.60 11.44
C SER A 175 -13.75 -7.58 12.48
N VAL A 176 -15.05 -7.92 12.45
CA VAL A 176 -15.66 -8.95 13.30
C VAL A 176 -15.05 -10.33 13.00
N THR A 177 -14.96 -10.70 11.74
CA THR A 177 -14.33 -11.97 11.33
C THR A 177 -12.89 -12.04 11.83
N THR A 178 -12.13 -10.97 11.68
CA THR A 178 -10.74 -10.89 12.16
C THR A 178 -10.67 -10.98 13.70
N LEU A 179 -11.61 -10.35 14.40
CA LEU A 179 -11.69 -10.42 15.86
C LEU A 179 -11.94 -11.86 16.36
N LEU A 180 -12.80 -12.61 15.66
CA LEU A 180 -13.00 -14.04 15.92
C LEU A 180 -11.73 -14.84 15.61
N MET A 181 -11.08 -14.57 14.50
CA MET A 181 -9.83 -15.23 14.09
C MET A 181 -8.68 -14.98 15.07
N LEU A 182 -8.62 -13.79 15.72
CA LEU A 182 -7.62 -13.44 16.71
C LEU A 182 -7.55 -14.44 17.88
N GLN A 183 -8.68 -15.07 18.20
CA GLN A 183 -8.76 -16.06 19.29
C GLN A 183 -7.93 -17.33 19.01
N PHE A 184 -7.70 -17.67 17.76
CA PHE A 184 -6.95 -18.86 17.35
C PHE A 184 -5.45 -18.63 17.19
N LEU A 185 -4.99 -17.37 17.18
CA LEU A 185 -3.57 -17.04 17.04
C LEU A 185 -2.79 -17.49 18.29
N PRO A 186 -1.56 -18.03 18.14
CA PRO A 186 -0.66 -18.35 19.24
C PRO A 186 -0.01 -17.07 19.82
N GLU A 187 0.78 -17.22 20.89
CA GLU A 187 1.60 -16.11 21.39
C GLU A 187 2.87 -15.93 20.54
N TYR A 188 3.23 -14.66 20.33
CA TYR A 188 4.45 -14.23 19.64
C TYR A 188 5.28 -13.37 20.60
N PRO A 189 6.16 -13.97 21.40
CA PRO A 189 6.95 -13.23 22.39
C PRO A 189 7.92 -12.26 21.71
N VAL A 190 8.19 -11.14 22.39
CA VAL A 190 9.19 -10.18 21.94
C VAL A 190 10.57 -10.80 22.06
N GLN A 191 11.25 -11.03 20.95
CA GLN A 191 12.66 -11.39 20.97
C GLN A 191 13.47 -10.10 21.18
N HIS A 192 14.25 -10.05 22.25
CA HIS A 192 15.21 -8.98 22.46
C HIS A 192 16.37 -9.20 21.47
N GLN A 193 16.26 -8.65 20.29
CA GLN A 193 17.42 -8.53 19.42
C GLN A 193 18.35 -7.49 20.05
N SER A 194 19.50 -7.93 20.51
CA SER A 194 20.59 -7.05 20.89
C SER A 194 20.96 -6.19 19.70
N GLY A 195 20.62 -4.91 19.75
CA GLY A 195 20.88 -3.97 18.68
C GLY A 195 22.38 -3.92 18.40
N ALA A 196 22.82 -4.40 17.27
CA ALA A 196 24.14 -4.12 16.76
C ALA A 196 24.23 -2.59 16.62
N LYS A 197 25.10 -1.96 17.42
CA LYS A 197 25.49 -0.57 17.23
C LYS A 197 26.22 -0.53 15.88
N THR A 198 25.58 -0.04 14.88
CA THR A 198 26.19 0.18 13.56
C THR A 198 26.90 1.51 13.58
N ASP A 199 28.17 1.50 13.23
CA ASP A 199 28.98 2.68 12.97
C ASP A 199 28.23 3.63 12.03
N GLY A 200 28.14 4.91 12.43
CA GLY A 200 27.44 5.95 11.70
C GLY A 200 28.15 6.31 10.39
N SER A 201 28.03 5.45 9.37
CA SER A 201 28.33 5.89 8.01
C SER A 201 27.37 7.03 7.67
N GLN A 202 27.92 8.19 7.29
CA GLN A 202 27.12 9.37 6.98
C GLN A 202 26.18 9.05 5.82
N ILE A 203 24.89 8.94 6.13
CA ILE A 203 23.83 8.75 5.13
C ILE A 203 23.89 9.96 4.17
N PRO A 204 23.99 9.76 2.85
CA PRO A 204 23.96 10.87 1.90
C PRO A 204 22.56 11.49 1.87
N LYS A 205 22.32 12.46 2.76
CA LYS A 205 21.01 13.06 3.06
C LYS A 205 20.22 13.48 1.82
N VAL A 206 20.88 14.09 0.85
CA VAL A 206 20.23 14.55 -0.39
C VAL A 206 19.72 13.36 -1.22
N LYS A 207 20.50 12.29 -1.35
CA LYS A 207 20.10 11.10 -2.12
C LYS A 207 18.94 10.36 -1.44
N LEU A 208 18.98 10.25 -0.12
CA LEU A 208 17.88 9.69 0.66
C LEU A 208 16.61 10.54 0.49
N LEU A 209 16.71 11.86 0.63
CA LEU A 209 15.57 12.75 0.48
C LEU A 209 14.93 12.64 -0.91
N LEU A 210 15.74 12.58 -1.98
CA LEU A 210 15.26 12.34 -3.34
C LEU A 210 14.56 10.97 -3.48
N GLY A 211 15.11 9.93 -2.84
CA GLY A 211 14.48 8.61 -2.80
C GLY A 211 13.13 8.64 -2.08
N LEU A 212 13.06 9.24 -0.90
CA LEU A 212 11.80 9.40 -0.15
C LEU A 212 10.77 10.23 -0.92
N PHE A 213 11.21 11.29 -1.59
CA PHE A 213 10.34 12.13 -2.41
C PHE A 213 9.81 11.37 -3.62
N SER A 214 10.63 10.52 -4.25
CA SER A 214 10.16 9.67 -5.35
C SER A 214 9.11 8.66 -4.90
N VAL A 215 9.28 8.04 -3.72
CA VAL A 215 8.29 7.15 -3.11
C VAL A 215 6.97 7.89 -2.88
N PHE A 216 7.03 9.09 -2.30
CA PHE A 216 5.87 9.93 -2.06
C PHE A 216 5.12 10.28 -3.36
N LEU A 217 5.83 10.79 -4.38
CA LEU A 217 5.23 11.19 -5.65
C LEU A 217 4.62 10.01 -6.40
N PHE A 218 5.32 8.87 -6.43
CA PHE A 218 4.84 7.67 -7.08
C PHE A 218 3.54 7.15 -6.44
N GLN A 219 3.50 7.09 -5.11
CA GLN A 219 2.30 6.67 -4.38
C GLN A 219 1.16 7.66 -4.53
N ALA A 220 1.44 8.97 -4.53
CA ALA A 220 0.43 10.00 -4.72
C ALA A 220 -0.19 9.94 -6.12
N ALA A 221 0.62 9.72 -7.16
CA ALA A 221 0.12 9.57 -8.53
C ALA A 221 -0.83 8.39 -8.67
N ASN A 222 -0.37 7.21 -8.22
CA ASN A 222 -1.14 5.97 -8.37
C ASN A 222 -2.41 5.98 -7.52
N MET A 223 -2.32 6.34 -6.23
CA MET A 223 -3.50 6.33 -5.35
C MET A 223 -4.51 7.43 -5.71
N GLY A 224 -4.02 8.58 -6.21
CA GLY A 224 -4.88 9.64 -6.72
C GLY A 224 -5.73 9.17 -7.89
N LEU A 225 -5.13 8.49 -8.85
CA LEU A 225 -5.84 7.91 -10.00
C LEU A 225 -6.75 6.77 -9.58
N PHE A 226 -6.24 5.82 -8.79
CA PHE A 226 -6.97 4.64 -8.31
C PHE A 226 -8.23 5.02 -7.54
N ALA A 227 -8.17 6.00 -6.64
CA ALA A 227 -9.33 6.43 -5.86
C ALA A 227 -10.53 6.88 -6.73
N PHE A 228 -10.27 7.42 -7.91
CA PHE A 228 -11.31 7.92 -8.82
C PHE A 228 -11.49 7.05 -10.08
N ILE A 229 -10.89 5.86 -10.13
CA ILE A 229 -10.84 5.01 -11.32
C ILE A 229 -12.24 4.60 -11.81
N ILE A 230 -13.18 4.31 -10.90
CA ILE A 230 -14.56 3.97 -11.25
C ILE A 230 -15.24 5.17 -11.93
N GLY A 231 -15.08 6.37 -11.35
CA GLY A 231 -15.60 7.60 -11.93
C GLY A 231 -14.98 7.91 -13.29
N LEU A 232 -13.68 7.64 -13.45
CA LEU A 232 -12.97 7.78 -14.73
C LEU A 232 -13.60 6.87 -15.80
N GLY A 233 -13.74 5.58 -15.54
CA GLY A 233 -14.36 4.66 -16.50
C GLY A 233 -15.78 5.07 -16.90
N LYS A 234 -16.58 5.49 -15.91
CA LYS A 234 -17.95 5.99 -16.16
C LYS A 234 -17.97 7.26 -16.99
N SER A 235 -16.98 8.15 -16.86
CA SER A 235 -16.91 9.39 -17.66
C SER A 235 -16.65 9.14 -19.15
N TYR A 236 -16.09 7.98 -19.49
CA TYR A 236 -15.94 7.50 -20.86
C TYR A 236 -17.10 6.62 -21.35
N GLY A 237 -18.22 6.59 -20.60
CA GLY A 237 -19.42 5.82 -20.98
C GLY A 237 -19.33 4.33 -20.71
N LEU A 238 -18.32 3.85 -19.98
CA LEU A 238 -18.21 2.44 -19.62
C LEU A 238 -19.22 2.05 -18.55
N ALA A 239 -19.83 0.88 -18.69
CA ALA A 239 -20.77 0.36 -17.72
C ALA A 239 -20.07 0.07 -16.37
N LEU A 240 -20.74 0.36 -15.25
CA LEU A 240 -20.19 0.15 -13.91
C LEU A 240 -19.72 -1.28 -13.69
N ALA A 241 -20.47 -2.28 -14.15
CA ALA A 241 -20.10 -3.70 -14.04
C ALA A 241 -18.76 -3.96 -14.73
N PHE A 242 -18.61 -3.52 -15.99
CA PHE A 242 -17.37 -3.70 -16.75
C PHE A 242 -16.18 -2.99 -16.10
N VAL A 243 -16.38 -1.77 -15.61
CA VAL A 243 -15.33 -1.00 -14.92
C VAL A 243 -14.87 -1.72 -13.65
N SER A 244 -15.82 -2.10 -12.80
CA SER A 244 -15.51 -2.77 -11.51
C SER A 244 -14.86 -4.13 -11.70
N GLU A 245 -15.35 -4.92 -12.65
CA GLU A 245 -14.77 -6.22 -13.00
C GLU A 245 -13.34 -6.07 -13.53
N THR A 246 -13.12 -5.15 -14.46
CA THR A 246 -11.80 -4.89 -15.03
C THR A 246 -10.80 -4.47 -13.96
N VAL A 247 -11.17 -3.53 -13.09
CA VAL A 247 -10.26 -3.03 -12.03
C VAL A 247 -9.95 -4.15 -11.04
N GLY A 248 -10.95 -4.94 -10.59
CA GLY A 248 -10.73 -6.04 -9.67
C GLY A 248 -9.85 -7.15 -10.26
N ILE A 249 -10.04 -7.52 -11.54
CA ILE A 249 -9.18 -8.49 -12.22
C ILE A 249 -7.77 -7.92 -12.41
N ALA A 250 -7.64 -6.62 -12.75
CA ALA A 250 -6.34 -5.98 -12.88
C ALA A 250 -5.57 -5.98 -11.55
N ASP A 251 -6.25 -5.79 -10.41
CA ASP A 251 -5.64 -5.91 -9.08
C ASP A 251 -5.08 -7.32 -8.85
N TRP A 252 -5.78 -8.37 -9.26
CA TRP A 252 -5.26 -9.75 -9.17
C TRP A 252 -4.07 -9.97 -10.08
N ILE A 253 -4.11 -9.47 -11.32
CA ILE A 253 -2.98 -9.57 -12.27
C ILE A 253 -1.77 -8.76 -11.77
N ALA A 254 -1.99 -7.70 -11.02
CA ALA A 254 -0.93 -6.86 -10.46
C ALA A 254 0.08 -7.62 -9.59
N ILE A 255 -0.28 -8.83 -9.08
CA ILE A 255 0.65 -9.72 -8.37
C ILE A 255 1.87 -10.09 -9.24
N VAL A 256 1.71 -10.12 -10.56
CA VAL A 256 2.80 -10.35 -11.52
C VAL A 256 3.92 -9.33 -11.31
N GLY A 257 3.60 -8.07 -10.98
CA GLY A 257 4.59 -7.05 -10.67
C GLY A 257 5.47 -7.43 -9.46
N ALA A 258 4.87 -7.96 -8.40
CA ALA A 258 5.62 -8.43 -7.23
C ALA A 258 6.47 -9.68 -7.55
N LEU A 259 5.97 -10.60 -8.38
CA LEU A 259 6.75 -11.76 -8.84
C LEU A 259 7.92 -11.34 -9.71
N LEU A 260 7.76 -10.35 -10.58
CA LEU A 260 8.84 -9.80 -11.40
C LEU A 260 9.97 -9.20 -10.53
N VAL A 261 9.67 -8.62 -9.37
CA VAL A 261 10.71 -8.16 -8.43
C VAL A 261 11.64 -9.29 -8.01
N ILE A 262 11.07 -10.48 -7.72
CA ILE A 262 11.85 -11.66 -7.31
C ILE A 262 12.75 -12.14 -8.46
N VAL A 263 12.23 -12.16 -9.68
CA VAL A 263 12.96 -12.63 -10.88
C VAL A 263 14.05 -11.64 -11.30
N VAL A 264 13.71 -10.36 -11.34
CA VAL A 264 14.65 -9.29 -11.74
C VAL A 264 15.68 -9.06 -10.63
N SER A 265 15.22 -9.02 -9.37
CA SER A 265 16.07 -8.82 -8.18
C SER A 265 17.14 -7.72 -8.43
N THR A 266 18.40 -8.01 -8.12
CA THR A 266 19.53 -7.09 -8.29
C THR A 266 20.36 -7.36 -9.55
N ARG A 267 19.93 -8.28 -10.41
CA ARG A 267 20.70 -8.72 -11.59
C ARG A 267 21.00 -7.59 -12.57
N PHE A 268 20.13 -6.59 -12.66
CA PHE A 268 20.25 -5.46 -13.59
C PHE A 268 20.52 -4.12 -12.88
N GLY A 269 20.97 -4.17 -11.62
CA GLY A 269 21.08 -2.98 -10.77
C GLY A 269 19.70 -2.47 -10.32
N LEU A 270 19.64 -1.23 -9.83
CA LEU A 270 18.41 -0.55 -9.39
C LEU A 270 17.84 0.38 -10.45
N THR A 271 18.70 1.07 -11.17
CA THR A 271 18.30 2.15 -12.10
C THR A 271 17.43 1.61 -13.24
N LYS A 272 17.85 0.54 -13.91
CA LYS A 272 17.13 -0.01 -15.06
C LYS A 272 15.72 -0.50 -14.69
N PRO A 273 15.54 -1.35 -13.67
CA PRO A 273 14.20 -1.79 -13.27
C PRO A 273 13.27 -0.64 -12.87
N ILE A 274 13.77 0.34 -12.11
CA ILE A 274 12.98 1.51 -11.71
C ILE A 274 12.53 2.29 -12.93
N ILE A 275 13.42 2.64 -13.87
CA ILE A 275 13.08 3.41 -15.06
C ILE A 275 12.08 2.66 -15.95
N ILE A 276 12.29 1.35 -16.19
CA ILE A 276 11.35 0.54 -17.00
C ILE A 276 9.97 0.47 -16.34
N GLY A 277 9.92 0.22 -15.03
CA GLY A 277 8.66 0.18 -14.31
C GLY A 277 7.94 1.53 -14.27
N MET A 278 8.68 2.64 -14.10
CA MET A 278 8.13 4.00 -14.18
C MET A 278 7.59 4.32 -15.58
N LEU A 279 8.29 3.89 -16.64
CA LEU A 279 7.83 4.05 -18.01
C LEU A 279 6.55 3.25 -18.26
N LEU A 280 6.45 2.03 -17.74
CA LEU A 280 5.24 1.23 -17.83
C LEU A 280 4.06 1.91 -17.10
N ALA A 281 4.30 2.45 -15.89
CA ALA A 281 3.30 3.22 -15.14
C ALA A 281 2.86 4.47 -15.91
N PHE A 282 3.81 5.19 -16.52
CA PHE A 282 3.54 6.40 -17.30
C PHE A 282 2.70 6.10 -18.54
N ILE A 283 3.08 5.09 -19.33
CA ILE A 283 2.35 4.67 -20.54
C ILE A 283 0.95 4.18 -20.16
N GLY A 284 0.82 3.34 -19.12
CA GLY A 284 -0.47 2.87 -18.64
C GLY A 284 -1.37 4.01 -18.16
N THR A 285 -0.82 4.98 -17.43
CA THR A 285 -1.55 6.17 -16.99
C THR A 285 -1.98 7.05 -18.18
N ALA A 286 -1.10 7.26 -19.17
CA ALA A 286 -1.43 8.03 -20.38
C ALA A 286 -2.52 7.36 -21.21
N ALA A 287 -2.53 6.02 -21.26
CA ALA A 287 -3.52 5.25 -22.00
C ALA A 287 -4.96 5.43 -21.49
N PHE A 288 -5.15 5.85 -20.23
CA PHE A 288 -6.49 6.19 -19.73
C PHE A 288 -7.18 7.34 -20.47
N ARG A 289 -6.45 8.14 -21.25
CA ARG A 289 -7.07 9.16 -22.14
C ARG A 289 -7.92 8.55 -23.26
N TYR A 290 -7.70 7.28 -23.57
CA TYR A 290 -8.37 6.55 -24.65
C TYR A 290 -9.26 5.42 -24.07
N SER A 291 -9.84 5.67 -22.89
CA SER A 291 -10.68 4.69 -22.17
C SER A 291 -12.05 4.43 -22.82
N ASP A 292 -12.43 5.19 -23.85
CA ASP A 292 -13.55 4.88 -24.75
C ASP A 292 -13.35 3.53 -25.45
N VAL A 293 -12.10 3.13 -25.68
CA VAL A 293 -11.74 1.82 -26.24
C VAL A 293 -11.53 0.81 -25.12
N LYS A 294 -12.44 -0.16 -24.97
CA LYS A 294 -12.44 -1.16 -23.88
C LYS A 294 -11.10 -1.88 -23.68
N TRP A 295 -10.42 -2.25 -24.74
CA TRP A 295 -9.13 -2.93 -24.67
C TRP A 295 -8.03 -2.02 -24.12
N ILE A 296 -8.07 -0.73 -24.44
CA ILE A 296 -7.13 0.25 -23.88
C ILE A 296 -7.40 0.42 -22.39
N TRP A 297 -8.68 0.48 -21.99
CA TRP A 297 -9.07 0.50 -20.57
C TRP A 297 -8.49 -0.70 -19.79
N ILE A 298 -8.66 -1.91 -20.32
CA ILE A 298 -8.12 -3.13 -19.69
C ILE A 298 -6.59 -3.04 -19.60
N ALA A 299 -5.92 -2.73 -20.72
CA ALA A 299 -4.46 -2.66 -20.77
C ALA A 299 -3.89 -1.59 -19.83
N ALA A 300 -4.56 -0.42 -19.72
CA ALA A 300 -4.17 0.65 -18.80
C ALA A 300 -4.25 0.20 -17.32
N ASN A 301 -5.35 -0.43 -16.92
CA ASN A 301 -5.51 -0.94 -15.55
C ASN A 301 -4.48 -2.03 -15.22
N VAL A 302 -4.28 -2.99 -16.10
CA VAL A 302 -3.33 -4.09 -15.91
C VAL A 302 -1.89 -3.54 -15.84
N SER A 303 -1.50 -2.67 -16.77
CA SER A 303 -0.13 -2.13 -16.81
C SER A 303 0.18 -1.25 -15.59
N THR A 304 -0.74 -0.41 -15.17
CA THR A 304 -0.57 0.43 -13.96
C THR A 304 -0.52 -0.42 -12.69
N GLY A 305 -1.35 -1.47 -12.56
CA GLY A 305 -1.32 -2.38 -11.44
C GLY A 305 0.00 -3.16 -11.33
N ILE A 306 0.48 -3.75 -12.43
CA ILE A 306 1.78 -4.45 -12.48
C ILE A 306 2.91 -3.47 -12.14
N ALA A 307 2.91 -2.28 -12.76
CA ALA A 307 3.92 -1.27 -12.53
C ALA A 307 3.95 -0.80 -11.07
N TRP A 308 2.78 -0.66 -10.43
CA TRP A 308 2.70 -0.22 -9.04
C TRP A 308 3.44 -1.18 -8.10
N ASN A 309 3.11 -2.47 -8.12
CA ASN A 309 3.77 -3.46 -7.28
C ASN A 309 5.27 -3.60 -7.58
N PHE A 310 5.63 -3.53 -8.86
CA PHE A 310 7.03 -3.65 -9.29
C PHE A 310 7.87 -2.45 -8.84
N VAL A 311 7.40 -1.24 -9.10
CA VAL A 311 8.16 0.00 -8.82
C VAL A 311 8.26 0.28 -7.33
N ILE A 312 7.14 0.17 -6.58
CA ILE A 312 7.16 0.50 -5.15
C ILE A 312 8.14 -0.39 -4.38
N SER A 313 8.21 -1.67 -4.73
CA SER A 313 9.15 -2.60 -4.11
C SER A 313 10.61 -2.20 -4.36
N HIS A 314 10.94 -1.75 -5.58
CA HIS A 314 12.29 -1.28 -5.92
C HIS A 314 12.62 0.06 -5.25
N LEU A 315 11.66 0.99 -5.17
CA LEU A 315 11.86 2.29 -4.50
C LEU A 315 12.09 2.13 -3.00
N LEU A 316 11.27 1.29 -2.33
CA LEU A 316 11.46 1.00 -0.90
C LEU A 316 12.79 0.28 -0.65
N GLY A 317 13.12 -0.71 -1.49
CA GLY A 317 14.40 -1.41 -1.46
C GLY A 317 15.59 -0.49 -1.71
N MET A 318 15.47 0.48 -2.61
CA MET A 318 16.49 1.52 -2.85
C MET A 318 16.71 2.37 -1.60
N CYS A 319 15.64 2.86 -0.98
CA CYS A 319 15.75 3.67 0.25
C CYS A 319 16.39 2.88 1.39
N ALA A 320 16.03 1.60 1.55
CA ALA A 320 16.58 0.74 2.60
C ALA A 320 18.10 0.52 2.48
N ARG A 321 18.70 0.69 1.28
CA ARG A 321 20.16 0.55 1.08
C ARG A 321 20.99 1.74 1.54
N PHE A 322 20.36 2.85 1.90
CA PHE A 322 21.08 4.03 2.43
C PHE A 322 21.45 3.92 3.90
N ASP A 323 20.94 2.91 4.61
CA ASP A 323 21.19 2.73 6.04
C ASP A 323 21.14 1.25 6.41
N THR A 324 22.08 0.81 7.22
CA THR A 324 22.15 -0.53 7.78
C THR A 324 21.38 -0.67 9.08
N ALA A 325 21.05 0.44 9.76
CA ALA A 325 20.32 0.46 11.03
C ALA A 325 18.79 0.35 10.87
N GLY A 326 18.26 0.42 9.63
CA GLY A 326 16.82 0.28 9.33
C GLY A 326 15.99 1.56 9.51
N GLN A 327 16.60 2.70 9.84
CA GLN A 327 15.90 3.97 10.00
C GLN A 327 15.31 4.46 8.67
N THR A 328 16.04 4.30 7.58
CA THR A 328 15.59 4.72 6.24
C THR A 328 14.41 3.89 5.74
N ALA A 329 14.28 2.62 6.15
CA ALA A 329 13.12 1.79 5.86
C ALA A 329 11.85 2.36 6.54
N VAL A 330 11.97 2.84 7.78
CA VAL A 330 10.84 3.48 8.50
C VAL A 330 10.43 4.78 7.80
N TRP A 331 11.40 5.62 7.41
CA TRP A 331 11.13 6.87 6.69
C TRP A 331 10.51 6.61 5.32
N SER A 332 10.96 5.59 4.59
CA SER A 332 10.37 5.25 3.29
C SER A 332 8.96 4.70 3.40
N GLY A 333 8.68 3.89 4.43
CA GLY A 333 7.33 3.45 4.76
C GLY A 333 6.39 4.62 5.12
N PHE A 334 6.89 5.60 5.86
CA PHE A 334 6.13 6.82 6.17
C PHE A 334 5.88 7.67 4.92
N ALA A 335 6.91 7.92 4.10
CA ALA A 335 6.77 8.64 2.82
C ALA A 335 5.75 7.97 1.89
N SER A 336 5.76 6.63 1.83
CA SER A 336 4.79 5.84 1.07
C SER A 336 3.35 6.08 1.55
N LYS A 337 3.10 5.99 2.86
CA LYS A 337 1.76 6.23 3.43
C LYS A 337 1.31 7.68 3.23
N MET A 338 2.22 8.64 3.36
CA MET A 338 1.93 10.06 3.09
C MET A 338 1.58 10.30 1.61
N GLY A 339 2.27 9.63 0.68
CA GLY A 339 1.92 9.64 -0.74
C GLY A 339 0.53 9.08 -1.01
N LEU A 340 0.24 7.88 -0.46
CA LEU A 340 -1.09 7.26 -0.55
C LEU A 340 -2.20 8.17 0.00
N ALA A 341 -1.94 8.90 1.09
CA ALA A 341 -2.90 9.83 1.69
C ALA A 341 -3.09 11.09 0.85
N SER A 342 -2.00 11.64 0.30
CA SER A 342 -2.03 12.89 -0.46
C SER A 342 -2.61 12.70 -1.86
N GLY A 343 -2.52 11.47 -2.42
CA GLY A 343 -3.01 11.16 -3.76
C GLY A 343 -4.49 11.52 -3.99
N PRO A 344 -5.43 10.92 -3.25
CA PRO A 344 -6.86 11.22 -3.40
C PRO A 344 -7.20 12.68 -3.11
N MET A 345 -6.49 13.33 -2.17
CA MET A 345 -6.63 14.74 -1.89
C MET A 345 -6.26 15.61 -3.11
N LEU A 346 -5.06 15.45 -3.64
CA LEU A 346 -4.60 16.17 -4.84
C LEU A 346 -5.52 15.90 -6.02
N ALA A 347 -5.85 14.63 -6.27
CA ALA A 347 -6.76 14.22 -7.33
C ALA A 347 -8.13 14.89 -7.19
N SER A 348 -8.66 15.00 -5.97
CA SER A 348 -9.96 15.62 -5.72
C SER A 348 -10.00 17.12 -6.04
N PHE A 349 -8.91 17.84 -5.81
CA PHE A 349 -8.78 19.25 -6.19
C PHE A 349 -8.63 19.41 -7.70
N MET A 350 -7.83 18.57 -8.36
CA MET A 350 -7.60 18.63 -9.79
C MET A 350 -8.83 18.21 -10.59
N LEU A 351 -9.55 17.19 -10.09
CA LEU A 351 -10.76 16.71 -10.76
C LEU A 351 -11.90 17.73 -10.78
N GLY A 352 -12.03 18.57 -9.74
CA GLY A 352 -13.07 19.59 -9.67
C GLY A 352 -14.47 19.04 -9.97
N ALA A 353 -15.15 19.60 -10.97
CA ALA A 353 -16.47 19.16 -11.41
C ALA A 353 -16.47 17.86 -12.24
N GLY A 354 -15.30 17.31 -12.60
CA GLY A 354 -15.20 16.08 -13.39
C GLY A 354 -14.15 16.12 -14.50
N ASN A 355 -13.11 16.93 -14.35
CA ASN A 355 -12.03 17.02 -15.36
C ASN A 355 -11.03 15.87 -15.21
N TYR A 356 -11.39 14.67 -15.70
CA TYR A 356 -10.53 13.50 -15.66
C TYR A 356 -9.26 13.63 -16.51
N SER A 357 -9.29 14.47 -17.56
CA SER A 357 -8.07 14.77 -18.34
C SER A 357 -7.01 15.49 -17.50
N LEU A 358 -7.43 16.41 -16.62
CA LEU A 358 -6.53 17.09 -15.69
C LEU A 358 -6.02 16.13 -14.61
N LEU A 359 -6.86 15.21 -14.13
CA LEU A 359 -6.45 14.16 -13.21
C LEU A 359 -5.33 13.27 -13.79
N ILE A 360 -5.53 12.78 -15.03
CA ILE A 360 -4.52 11.98 -15.74
C ILE A 360 -3.24 12.80 -15.94
N ALA A 361 -3.34 14.05 -16.40
CA ALA A 361 -2.17 14.91 -16.58
C ALA A 361 -1.41 15.13 -15.26
N THR A 362 -2.11 15.35 -14.17
CA THR A 362 -1.49 15.49 -12.83
C THR A 362 -0.75 14.22 -12.43
N ALA A 363 -1.35 13.04 -12.63
CA ALA A 363 -0.69 11.77 -12.35
C ALA A 363 0.59 11.60 -13.19
N LEU A 364 0.56 11.97 -14.49
CA LEU A 364 1.73 11.93 -15.37
C LEU A 364 2.85 12.88 -14.90
N VAL A 365 2.51 14.08 -14.45
CA VAL A 365 3.50 15.04 -13.88
C VAL A 365 4.12 14.47 -12.61
N LEU A 366 3.33 13.89 -11.70
CA LEU A 366 3.83 13.27 -10.49
C LEU A 366 4.73 12.06 -10.79
N LEU A 367 4.36 11.21 -11.76
CA LEU A 367 5.18 10.08 -12.22
C LEU A 367 6.50 10.55 -12.84
N THR A 368 6.49 11.63 -13.61
CA THR A 368 7.71 12.24 -14.18
C THR A 368 8.61 12.73 -13.04
N GLY A 369 8.06 13.45 -12.06
CA GLY A 369 8.79 13.89 -10.88
C GLY A 369 9.37 12.73 -10.06
N ALA A 370 8.60 11.65 -9.90
CA ALA A 370 9.05 10.42 -9.23
C ALA A 370 10.21 9.76 -9.98
N THR A 371 10.13 9.71 -11.31
CA THR A 371 11.20 9.14 -12.16
C THR A 371 12.49 9.94 -12.04
N LEU A 372 12.41 11.26 -12.18
CA LEU A 372 13.58 12.14 -12.10
C LEU A 372 14.24 12.10 -10.72
N SER A 373 13.42 12.12 -9.65
CA SER A 373 13.94 12.08 -8.28
C SER A 373 14.50 10.71 -7.89
N SER A 374 14.03 9.60 -8.48
CA SER A 374 14.57 8.26 -8.21
C SER A 374 15.85 7.94 -9.00
N ALA A 375 16.05 8.55 -10.17
CA ALA A 375 17.18 8.24 -11.05
C ALA A 375 18.54 8.52 -10.39
N ILE A 376 18.68 9.66 -9.69
CA ILE A 376 19.94 10.07 -9.05
C ILE A 376 20.36 9.09 -7.93
N PRO A 377 19.51 8.77 -6.92
CA PRO A 377 19.88 7.83 -5.88
C PRO A 377 20.10 6.40 -6.40
N ALA A 378 19.29 5.94 -7.35
CA ALA A 378 19.44 4.61 -7.95
C ALA A 378 20.79 4.45 -8.65
N TRP A 379 21.13 5.41 -9.52
CA TRP A 379 22.41 5.40 -10.24
C TRP A 379 23.63 5.49 -9.31
N ALA A 380 23.53 6.29 -8.23
CA ALA A 380 24.60 6.39 -7.26
C ALA A 380 24.86 5.06 -6.54
N LEU A 381 23.80 4.31 -6.20
CA LEU A 381 23.92 2.99 -5.58
C LEU A 381 24.47 1.94 -6.55
N ASP A 382 24.08 1.98 -7.83
CA ASP A 382 24.60 1.07 -8.86
C ASP A 382 26.10 1.29 -9.09
N ARG A 383 26.58 2.54 -9.08
CA ARG A 383 28.01 2.85 -9.19
C ARG A 383 28.83 2.27 -8.03
N VAL A 384 28.35 2.39 -6.80
CA VAL A 384 29.04 1.83 -5.62
C VAL A 384 29.09 0.31 -5.72
N SER A 385 28.00 -0.34 -6.10
CA SER A 385 27.95 -1.80 -6.27
C SER A 385 28.95 -2.29 -7.33
N ASN A 386 29.03 -1.62 -8.47
CA ASN A 386 29.94 -1.98 -9.56
C ASN A 386 31.43 -1.77 -9.17
N ALA A 387 31.74 -0.71 -8.41
CA ALA A 387 33.11 -0.47 -7.93
C ALA A 387 33.59 -1.56 -6.97
N VAL A 388 32.71 -2.01 -6.06
CA VAL A 388 33.04 -3.12 -5.13
C VAL A 388 33.27 -4.43 -5.88
N SER A 389 32.43 -4.74 -6.87
CA SER A 389 32.58 -5.96 -7.68
C SER A 389 33.87 -5.97 -8.50
N SER A 390 34.28 -4.84 -9.04
CA SER A 390 35.57 -4.73 -9.81
C SER A 390 36.81 -4.90 -8.92
N THR A 391 36.77 -4.39 -7.68
CA THR A 391 37.85 -4.55 -6.72
C THR A 391 38.03 -6.00 -6.27
N GLN A 392 36.91 -6.73 -6.04
CA GLN A 392 36.95 -8.15 -5.67
C GLN A 392 37.51 -9.03 -6.81
N SER A 393 37.19 -8.74 -8.06
CA SER A 393 37.69 -9.50 -9.21
C SER A 393 39.18 -9.28 -9.45
N SER A 394 39.73 -8.11 -9.09
CA SER A 394 41.17 -7.82 -9.22
C SER A 394 42.03 -8.48 -8.13
N THR A 395 41.46 -8.77 -6.95
CA THR A 395 42.18 -9.43 -5.84
C THR A 395 42.18 -10.96 -5.94
N THR A 396 41.32 -11.56 -6.78
CA THR A 396 41.24 -13.02 -6.99
C THR A 396 42.03 -13.53 -8.21
N SER A 397 42.77 -12.68 -8.91
CA SER A 397 43.72 -13.15 -9.95
C SER A 397 44.93 -13.79 -9.26
N PRO A 398 45.20 -15.10 -9.42
CA PRO A 398 46.36 -15.73 -8.78
C PRO A 398 47.62 -15.14 -9.41
N ALA A 399 48.51 -14.58 -8.55
CA ALA A 399 49.85 -14.27 -8.92
C ALA A 399 50.46 -15.52 -9.53
N GLY A 400 50.94 -15.40 -10.78
CA GLY A 400 51.50 -16.49 -11.53
C GLY A 400 52.57 -17.21 -10.73
N VAL A 401 52.40 -18.50 -10.59
CA VAL A 401 53.48 -19.42 -10.19
C VAL A 401 54.48 -19.44 -11.37
N THR A 402 55.52 -18.68 -11.24
CA THR A 402 56.75 -18.88 -12.04
C THR A 402 57.61 -19.88 -11.31
N SER A 403 57.61 -21.10 -11.79
CA SER A 403 58.64 -22.12 -11.51
C SER A 403 59.93 -21.84 -12.20
#